data_f14899a8eeac010cc51ce4bbc0e4de62
#
_entry.id   f14899a8eeac010cc51ce4bbc0e4de62
#
_cell.length_a   1.000
_cell.length_b   1.000
_cell.length_c   1.000
_cell.angle_alpha   90.00
_cell.angle_beta   90.00
_cell.angle_gamma   90.00
#
_symmetry.space_group_name_H-M   'P 1'
#
loop_
_entity.id
_entity.type
_entity.pdbx_description
1 polymer ?
#
loop_
_entity_poly.entity_id
_entity_poly.type
_entity_poly.pdbx_seq_one_letter_code
_entity_poly.pdbx_strand_id
1 'polypeptide(L)'
;MKQPETALIVGAGSGLSASLARLFAKEGLCVAVAARDTAKLASLLKETGAFAIACDAAEVAQVEAMFAAVEAKWGVPDLVVYNAGYRVRGPFVGLDPKEVERTIKATGYAGFLVAQGAAKRMLSRGSGAIFFTGASASVKGYAESAPFAMGKFALRGLAQSMARELAPKGIHVAHFVIDGGIARGAGDPRAGERGAEGMLLPDEIAKNYLHVYRQHRSAWTWEIELRPWVERF
;
A
#
# COMPACT_ATOMS: atom_id res chain seq x y z
N MET A 1 -0.16 -30.97 0.26
CA MET A 1 -0.31 -29.81 1.18
C MET A 1 -0.59 -28.59 0.32
N LYS A 2 -1.55 -27.74 0.69
CA LYS A 2 -1.83 -26.46 -0.02
C LYS A 2 -0.59 -25.57 0.13
N GLN A 3 -0.09 -24.98 -0.94
CA GLN A 3 1.00 -24.01 -0.85
C GLN A 3 0.57 -22.82 0.02
N PRO A 4 1.48 -22.27 0.84
CA PRO A 4 1.18 -21.07 1.61
C PRO A 4 0.85 -19.90 0.68
N GLU A 5 -0.08 -19.06 1.08
CA GLU A 5 -0.44 -17.85 0.35
C GLU A 5 0.73 -16.86 0.35
N THR A 6 0.85 -16.07 -0.71
CA THR A 6 1.95 -15.12 -0.89
C THR A 6 1.45 -13.68 -0.89
N ALA A 7 2.08 -12.83 -0.08
CA ALA A 7 1.84 -11.39 -0.06
C ALA A 7 3.04 -10.61 -0.59
N LEU A 8 2.82 -9.69 -1.54
CA LEU A 8 3.80 -8.74 -2.04
C LEU A 8 3.44 -7.33 -1.54
N ILE A 9 4.34 -6.69 -0.79
CA ILE A 9 4.17 -5.34 -0.27
C ILE A 9 5.12 -4.40 -1.01
N VAL A 10 4.59 -3.47 -1.81
CA VAL A 10 5.36 -2.51 -2.60
C VAL A 10 5.38 -1.15 -1.91
N GLY A 11 6.58 -0.58 -1.76
CA GLY A 11 6.81 0.63 -0.96
C GLY A 11 7.12 0.29 0.51
N ALA A 12 7.98 -0.72 0.69
CA ALA A 12 8.34 -1.18 2.02
C ALA A 12 9.21 -0.16 2.79
N GLY A 13 8.91 -0.01 4.06
CA GLY A 13 9.61 0.85 5.02
C GLY A 13 9.30 0.43 6.44
N SER A 14 9.80 1.18 7.42
CA SER A 14 9.70 0.87 8.86
C SER A 14 8.32 1.09 9.48
N GLY A 15 7.38 1.72 8.75
CA GLY A 15 6.03 2.03 9.26
C GLY A 15 5.02 0.92 8.91
N LEU A 16 3.88 1.31 8.33
CA LEU A 16 2.77 0.40 8.01
C LEU A 16 3.21 -0.85 7.22
N SER A 17 4.11 -0.71 6.24
CA SER A 17 4.61 -1.88 5.49
C SER A 17 5.31 -2.90 6.38
N ALA A 18 6.04 -2.46 7.40
CA ALA A 18 6.67 -3.37 8.35
C ALA A 18 5.64 -4.11 9.22
N SER A 19 4.62 -3.42 9.69
CA SER A 19 3.51 -4.03 10.45
C SER A 19 2.73 -5.02 9.61
N LEU A 20 2.46 -4.70 8.33
CA LEU A 20 1.85 -5.63 7.38
C LEU A 20 2.72 -6.88 7.20
N ALA A 21 4.03 -6.70 6.96
CA ALA A 21 4.94 -7.83 6.75
C ALA A 21 5.01 -8.76 7.97
N ARG A 22 5.09 -8.19 9.19
CA ARG A 22 5.06 -8.96 10.44
C ARG A 22 3.76 -9.74 10.61
N LEU A 23 2.65 -9.07 10.43
CA LEU A 23 1.33 -9.70 10.60
C LEU A 23 1.14 -10.82 9.58
N PHE A 24 1.41 -10.57 8.30
CA PHE A 24 1.23 -11.57 7.25
C PHE A 24 2.16 -12.78 7.44
N ALA A 25 3.43 -12.56 7.81
CA ALA A 25 4.34 -13.65 8.14
C ALA A 25 3.86 -14.46 9.35
N LYS A 26 3.37 -13.80 10.41
CA LYS A 26 2.78 -14.45 11.59
C LYS A 26 1.55 -15.30 11.23
N GLU A 27 0.76 -14.86 10.26
CA GLU A 27 -0.43 -15.57 9.75
C GLU A 27 -0.09 -16.66 8.71
N GLY A 28 1.21 -16.93 8.50
CA GLY A 28 1.69 -18.02 7.65
C GLY A 28 1.78 -17.70 6.15
N LEU A 29 1.68 -16.43 5.75
CA LEU A 29 1.92 -16.05 4.37
C LEU A 29 3.42 -15.98 4.07
N CYS A 30 3.82 -16.38 2.86
CA CYS A 30 5.12 -16.02 2.30
C CYS A 30 5.14 -14.54 1.94
N VAL A 31 6.02 -13.74 2.55
CA VAL A 31 6.02 -12.28 2.37
C VAL A 31 7.18 -11.82 1.51
N ALA A 32 6.89 -11.13 0.40
CA ALA A 32 7.84 -10.34 -0.36
C ALA A 32 7.65 -8.85 -0.06
N VAL A 33 8.76 -8.12 0.03
CA VAL A 33 8.78 -6.67 0.26
C VAL A 33 9.63 -5.98 -0.80
N ALA A 34 9.08 -4.97 -1.45
CA ALA A 34 9.78 -4.22 -2.50
C ALA A 34 10.02 -2.76 -2.08
N ALA A 35 11.24 -2.31 -2.25
CA ALA A 35 11.66 -0.94 -1.98
C ALA A 35 12.85 -0.57 -2.86
N ARG A 36 13.07 0.73 -3.11
CA ARG A 36 14.26 1.22 -3.84
C ARG A 36 15.57 0.92 -3.11
N ASP A 37 15.54 1.01 -1.79
CA ASP A 37 16.68 0.69 -0.91
C ASP A 37 16.23 -0.39 0.09
N THR A 38 16.69 -1.61 -0.14
CA THR A 38 16.38 -2.77 0.69
C THR A 38 17.29 -2.91 1.91
N ALA A 39 18.42 -2.21 1.95
CA ALA A 39 19.35 -2.26 3.11
C ALA A 39 18.66 -1.77 4.39
N LYS A 40 17.74 -0.80 4.26
CA LYS A 40 16.92 -0.27 5.37
C LYS A 40 15.93 -1.28 5.97
N LEU A 41 15.74 -2.40 5.31
CA LEU A 41 14.79 -3.45 5.72
C LEU A 41 15.48 -4.61 6.47
N ALA A 42 16.80 -4.57 6.69
CA ALA A 42 17.58 -5.68 7.23
C ALA A 42 16.99 -6.26 8.55
N SER A 43 16.58 -5.39 9.49
CA SER A 43 15.94 -5.84 10.74
C SER A 43 14.60 -6.55 10.48
N LEU A 44 13.77 -6.00 9.62
CA LEU A 44 12.47 -6.58 9.25
C LEU A 44 12.65 -7.95 8.58
N LEU A 45 13.64 -8.06 7.68
CA LEU A 45 13.92 -9.32 6.98
C LEU A 45 14.38 -10.42 7.94
N LYS A 46 15.25 -10.06 8.92
CA LYS A 46 15.70 -10.98 9.96
C LYS A 46 14.54 -11.45 10.85
N GLU A 47 13.61 -10.55 11.14
CA GLU A 47 12.46 -10.82 12.01
C GLU A 47 11.40 -11.70 11.32
N THR A 48 11.14 -11.43 10.03
CA THR A 48 9.97 -12.01 9.33
C THR A 48 10.34 -13.12 8.33
N GLY A 49 11.60 -13.24 7.96
CA GLY A 49 12.01 -14.10 6.85
C GLY A 49 11.53 -13.59 5.47
N ALA A 50 11.08 -12.35 5.38
CA ALA A 50 10.55 -11.80 4.13
C ALA A 50 11.61 -11.73 3.03
N PHE A 51 11.17 -11.89 1.78
CA PHE A 51 12.01 -11.79 0.59
C PHE A 51 12.07 -10.35 0.10
N ALA A 52 13.25 -9.73 0.15
CA ALA A 52 13.43 -8.34 -0.29
C ALA A 52 13.76 -8.24 -1.77
N ILE A 53 13.15 -7.27 -2.45
CA ILE A 53 13.37 -6.99 -3.87
C ILE A 53 13.64 -5.49 -4.04
N ALA A 54 14.78 -5.13 -4.65
CA ALA A 54 15.04 -3.76 -5.04
C ALA A 54 14.16 -3.40 -6.24
N CYS A 55 13.31 -2.35 -6.09
CA CYS A 55 12.39 -1.93 -7.14
C CYS A 55 12.02 -0.46 -7.00
N ASP A 56 12.22 0.32 -8.04
CA ASP A 56 11.48 1.56 -8.24
C ASP A 56 10.18 1.23 -8.96
N ALA A 57 9.08 1.36 -8.25
CA ALA A 57 7.75 1.02 -8.77
C ALA A 57 7.26 1.96 -9.90
N ALA A 58 7.96 3.08 -10.16
CA ALA A 58 7.68 3.96 -11.28
C ALA A 58 8.35 3.51 -12.60
N GLU A 59 9.17 2.45 -12.55
CA GLU A 59 9.92 1.92 -13.69
C GLU A 59 9.34 0.57 -14.14
N VAL A 60 8.78 0.54 -15.35
CA VAL A 60 8.08 -0.62 -15.93
C VAL A 60 8.94 -1.89 -15.86
N ALA A 61 10.20 -1.81 -16.30
CA ALA A 61 11.09 -2.97 -16.31
C ALA A 61 11.39 -3.52 -14.90
N GLN A 62 11.49 -2.64 -13.90
CA GLN A 62 11.73 -3.04 -12.51
C GLN A 62 10.48 -3.68 -11.89
N VAL A 63 9.28 -3.19 -12.23
CA VAL A 63 8.02 -3.81 -11.80
C VAL A 63 7.88 -5.21 -12.38
N GLU A 64 8.17 -5.40 -13.67
CA GLU A 64 8.12 -6.73 -14.29
C GLU A 64 9.17 -7.68 -13.67
N ALA A 65 10.40 -7.21 -13.44
CA ALA A 65 11.45 -8.00 -12.77
C ALA A 65 11.06 -8.37 -11.32
N MET A 66 10.41 -7.46 -10.60
CA MET A 66 9.90 -7.73 -9.24
C MET A 66 8.87 -8.86 -9.25
N PHE A 67 7.89 -8.82 -10.14
CA PHE A 67 6.91 -9.90 -10.24
C PHE A 67 7.55 -11.20 -10.67
N ALA A 68 8.45 -11.20 -11.65
CA ALA A 68 9.17 -12.39 -12.07
C ALA A 68 9.97 -13.03 -10.92
N ALA A 69 10.61 -12.25 -10.07
CA ALA A 69 11.33 -12.74 -8.89
C ALA A 69 10.39 -13.40 -7.85
N VAL A 70 9.19 -12.83 -7.62
CA VAL A 70 8.20 -13.43 -6.72
C VAL A 70 7.66 -14.72 -7.32
N GLU A 71 7.33 -14.71 -8.61
CA GLU A 71 6.79 -15.88 -9.32
C GLU A 71 7.77 -17.05 -9.36
N ALA A 72 9.05 -16.78 -9.59
CA ALA A 72 10.09 -17.80 -9.56
C ALA A 72 10.25 -18.45 -8.18
N LYS A 73 9.94 -17.70 -7.11
CA LYS A 73 10.10 -18.18 -5.73
C LYS A 73 8.86 -18.91 -5.21
N TRP A 74 7.67 -18.40 -5.48
CA TRP A 74 6.42 -18.86 -4.85
C TRP A 74 5.20 -18.90 -5.79
N GLY A 75 5.36 -18.52 -7.04
CA GLY A 75 4.23 -18.38 -7.97
C GLY A 75 3.57 -16.98 -7.91
N VAL A 76 2.43 -16.86 -8.56
CA VAL A 76 1.67 -15.60 -8.61
C VAL A 76 1.24 -15.19 -7.20
N PRO A 77 1.54 -13.97 -6.74
CA PRO A 77 1.13 -13.52 -5.41
C PRO A 77 -0.39 -13.54 -5.23
N ASP A 78 -0.85 -13.94 -4.05
CA ASP A 78 -2.28 -13.95 -3.68
C ASP A 78 -2.76 -12.57 -3.26
N LEU A 79 -1.88 -11.79 -2.63
CA LEU A 79 -2.14 -10.43 -2.17
C LEU A 79 -1.02 -9.49 -2.63
N VAL A 80 -1.38 -8.38 -3.27
CA VAL A 80 -0.45 -7.29 -3.58
C VAL A 80 -0.92 -6.04 -2.86
N VAL A 81 -0.07 -5.45 -2.01
CA VAL A 81 -0.35 -4.19 -1.31
C VAL A 81 0.54 -3.09 -1.88
N TYR A 82 -0.06 -2.08 -2.47
CA TYR A 82 0.64 -0.87 -2.90
C TYR A 82 0.60 0.19 -1.79
N ASN A 83 1.73 0.42 -1.14
CA ASN A 83 1.88 1.37 -0.03
C ASN A 83 2.92 2.46 -0.32
N ALA A 84 3.46 2.52 -1.55
CA ALA A 84 4.41 3.56 -1.93
C ALA A 84 3.72 4.91 -2.12
N GLY A 85 4.50 5.96 -1.95
CA GLY A 85 4.09 7.33 -2.21
C GLY A 85 5.21 8.30 -1.93
N TYR A 86 5.08 9.49 -2.47
CA TYR A 86 5.96 10.62 -2.21
C TYR A 86 5.12 11.84 -1.87
N ARG A 87 5.58 12.65 -0.93
CA ARG A 87 4.80 13.79 -0.45
C ARG A 87 5.63 15.06 -0.47
N VAL A 88 5.14 16.04 -1.21
CA VAL A 88 5.64 17.42 -1.20
C VAL A 88 4.57 18.34 -0.66
N ARG A 89 4.95 19.33 0.11
CA ARG A 89 4.08 20.38 0.66
C ARG A 89 4.69 21.75 0.39
N GLY A 90 3.84 22.72 0.23
CA GLY A 90 4.21 24.13 0.10
C GLY A 90 3.09 24.96 -0.55
N PRO A 91 3.23 26.31 -0.49
CA PRO A 91 2.33 27.22 -1.18
C PRO A 91 2.22 26.88 -2.68
N PHE A 92 1.02 26.84 -3.21
CA PHE A 92 0.72 26.37 -4.57
C PHE A 92 1.60 27.03 -5.65
N VAL A 93 1.78 28.34 -5.55
CA VAL A 93 2.55 29.14 -6.52
C VAL A 93 4.08 28.89 -6.43
N GLY A 94 4.55 28.32 -5.34
CA GLY A 94 5.98 28.03 -5.10
C GLY A 94 6.34 26.54 -5.27
N LEU A 95 5.40 25.69 -5.70
CA LEU A 95 5.68 24.28 -5.91
C LEU A 95 6.61 24.08 -7.12
N ASP A 96 7.67 23.31 -6.94
CA ASP A 96 8.51 22.87 -8.05
C ASP A 96 7.76 21.85 -8.93
N PRO A 97 7.56 22.13 -10.24
CA PRO A 97 6.88 21.20 -11.15
C PRO A 97 7.52 19.80 -11.21
N LYS A 98 8.84 19.69 -11.05
CA LYS A 98 9.55 18.39 -11.02
C LYS A 98 9.18 17.56 -9.79
N GLU A 99 9.05 18.21 -8.64
CA GLU A 99 8.63 17.53 -7.41
C GLU A 99 7.13 17.17 -7.45
N VAL A 100 6.31 17.97 -8.13
CA VAL A 100 4.91 17.62 -8.42
C VAL A 100 4.84 16.38 -9.30
N GLU A 101 5.55 16.35 -10.42
CA GLU A 101 5.65 15.21 -11.32
C GLU A 101 6.11 13.95 -10.57
N ARG A 102 7.17 14.06 -9.78
CA ARG A 102 7.69 12.97 -8.95
C ARG A 102 6.65 12.43 -7.97
N THR A 103 5.85 13.32 -7.36
CA THR A 103 4.78 12.92 -6.44
C THR A 103 3.69 12.12 -7.16
N ILE A 104 3.26 12.57 -8.33
CA ILE A 104 2.24 11.90 -9.15
C ILE A 104 2.76 10.54 -9.63
N LYS A 105 3.99 10.51 -10.15
CA LYS A 105 4.63 9.27 -10.59
C LYS A 105 4.73 8.25 -9.46
N ALA A 106 5.27 8.64 -8.30
CA ALA A 106 5.47 7.72 -7.17
C ALA A 106 4.18 7.32 -6.46
N THR A 107 3.07 8.03 -6.64
CA THR A 107 1.82 7.74 -5.92
C THR A 107 0.78 7.11 -6.85
N GLY A 108 0.44 7.78 -7.96
CA GLY A 108 -0.60 7.34 -8.88
C GLY A 108 -0.08 6.38 -9.95
N TYR A 109 0.90 6.83 -10.75
CA TYR A 109 1.38 6.06 -11.90
C TYR A 109 2.05 4.74 -11.51
N ALA A 110 2.93 4.75 -10.51
CA ALA A 110 3.54 3.54 -9.99
C ALA A 110 2.49 2.57 -9.41
N GLY A 111 1.44 3.10 -8.76
CA GLY A 111 0.30 2.29 -8.33
C GLY A 111 -0.39 1.59 -9.50
N PHE A 112 -0.56 2.28 -10.63
CA PHE A 112 -1.09 1.68 -11.86
C PHE A 112 -0.19 0.56 -12.39
N LEU A 113 1.12 0.78 -12.49
CA LEU A 113 2.06 -0.23 -13.01
C LEU A 113 2.05 -1.51 -12.16
N VAL A 114 2.13 -1.37 -10.85
CA VAL A 114 2.08 -2.50 -9.92
C VAL A 114 0.74 -3.23 -10.00
N ALA A 115 -0.35 -2.49 -10.01
CA ALA A 115 -1.69 -3.06 -10.10
C ALA A 115 -1.95 -3.78 -11.42
N GLN A 116 -1.49 -3.22 -12.54
CA GLN A 116 -1.59 -3.85 -13.86
C GLN A 116 -0.77 -5.15 -13.90
N GLY A 117 0.47 -5.11 -13.38
CA GLY A 117 1.34 -6.30 -13.30
C GLY A 117 0.72 -7.42 -12.46
N ALA A 118 0.10 -7.08 -11.32
CA ALA A 118 -0.65 -8.01 -10.49
C ALA A 118 -1.89 -8.56 -11.19
N ALA A 119 -2.73 -7.67 -11.76
CA ALA A 119 -3.98 -8.05 -12.40
C ALA A 119 -3.78 -8.99 -13.59
N LYS A 120 -2.79 -8.73 -14.46
CA LYS A 120 -2.44 -9.61 -15.59
C LYS A 120 -2.20 -11.06 -15.14
N ARG A 121 -1.51 -11.23 -14.01
CA ARG A 121 -1.14 -12.53 -13.44
C ARG A 121 -2.30 -13.20 -12.71
N MET A 122 -3.02 -12.44 -11.90
CA MET A 122 -4.15 -12.94 -11.12
C MET A 122 -5.36 -13.33 -11.98
N LEU A 123 -5.60 -12.61 -13.08
CA LEU A 123 -6.70 -12.91 -14.01
C LEU A 123 -6.58 -14.29 -14.66
N SER A 124 -5.38 -14.76 -14.98
CA SER A 124 -5.17 -16.11 -15.51
C SER A 124 -5.52 -17.20 -14.50
N ARG A 125 -5.42 -16.91 -13.21
CA ARG A 125 -5.80 -17.80 -12.10
C ARG A 125 -7.28 -17.62 -11.67
N GLY A 126 -7.91 -16.47 -11.99
CA GLY A 126 -9.28 -16.13 -11.57
C GLY A 126 -9.40 -15.83 -10.07
N SER A 127 -8.30 -15.49 -9.40
CA SER A 127 -8.29 -15.17 -7.96
C SER A 127 -7.09 -14.30 -7.58
N GLY A 128 -7.26 -13.45 -6.55
CA GLY A 128 -6.22 -12.60 -5.99
C GLY A 128 -6.80 -11.37 -5.32
N ALA A 129 -5.93 -10.59 -4.66
CA ALA A 129 -6.30 -9.33 -4.02
C ALA A 129 -5.27 -8.24 -4.31
N ILE A 130 -5.73 -7.04 -4.61
CA ILE A 130 -4.89 -5.86 -4.89
C ILE A 130 -5.38 -4.70 -4.03
N PHE A 131 -4.55 -4.29 -3.06
CA PHE A 131 -4.91 -3.29 -2.07
C PHE A 131 -4.05 -2.04 -2.20
N PHE A 132 -4.69 -0.88 -2.06
CA PHE A 132 -4.05 0.42 -2.17
C PHE A 132 -4.12 1.18 -0.86
N THR A 133 -2.98 1.64 -0.38
CA THR A 133 -2.92 2.55 0.77
C THR A 133 -3.21 3.98 0.31
N GLY A 134 -4.40 4.43 0.60
CA GLY A 134 -4.83 5.81 0.43
C GLY A 134 -4.40 6.70 1.59
N ALA A 135 -5.09 7.82 1.69
CA ALA A 135 -4.98 8.79 2.77
C ALA A 135 -6.25 9.64 2.81
N SER A 136 -6.46 10.48 3.82
CA SER A 136 -7.47 11.53 3.77
C SER A 136 -7.36 12.38 2.49
N ALA A 137 -6.14 12.56 1.99
CA ALA A 137 -5.86 13.21 0.70
C ALA A 137 -6.38 12.44 -0.53
N SER A 138 -6.97 11.26 -0.37
CA SER A 138 -7.68 10.55 -1.45
C SER A 138 -9.12 11.03 -1.62
N VAL A 139 -9.68 11.71 -0.62
CA VAL A 139 -11.10 12.11 -0.58
C VAL A 139 -11.31 13.61 -0.33
N LYS A 140 -10.26 14.32 0.13
CA LYS A 140 -10.30 15.78 0.34
C LYS A 140 -8.93 16.41 0.05
N GLY A 141 -8.92 17.62 -0.52
CA GLY A 141 -7.75 18.45 -0.71
C GLY A 141 -7.44 19.27 0.55
N TYR A 142 -6.16 19.49 0.83
CA TYR A 142 -5.69 20.35 1.91
C TYR A 142 -4.85 21.49 1.34
N ALA A 143 -4.87 22.64 1.99
CA ALA A 143 -3.95 23.72 1.68
C ALA A 143 -2.51 23.21 1.69
N GLU A 144 -1.70 23.75 0.81
CA GLU A 144 -0.27 23.40 0.65
C GLU A 144 0.02 21.90 0.38
N SER A 145 -0.97 21.14 -0.07
CA SER A 145 -0.84 19.70 -0.26
C SER A 145 -1.32 19.21 -1.64
N ALA A 146 -1.40 20.11 -2.62
CA ALA A 146 -1.93 19.83 -3.95
C ALA A 146 -1.26 18.60 -4.63
N PRO A 147 0.08 18.44 -4.67
CA PRO A 147 0.70 17.30 -5.33
C PRO A 147 0.30 15.96 -4.71
N PHE A 148 0.25 15.92 -3.38
CA PHE A 148 -0.12 14.71 -2.65
C PHE A 148 -1.59 14.34 -2.86
N ALA A 149 -2.48 15.34 -2.86
CA ALA A 149 -3.90 15.13 -3.17
C ALA A 149 -4.07 14.61 -4.61
N MET A 150 -3.43 15.23 -5.61
CA MET A 150 -3.46 14.75 -7.00
C MET A 150 -3.09 13.27 -7.10
N GLY A 151 -1.98 12.85 -6.48
CA GLY A 151 -1.53 11.46 -6.49
C GLY A 151 -2.50 10.51 -5.78
N LYS A 152 -3.05 10.90 -4.64
CA LYS A 152 -3.95 10.05 -3.85
C LYS A 152 -5.37 9.97 -4.43
N PHE A 153 -5.91 11.03 -5.02
CA PHE A 153 -7.15 10.97 -5.79
C PHE A 153 -7.00 10.09 -7.03
N ALA A 154 -5.87 10.21 -7.76
CA ALA A 154 -5.58 9.34 -8.89
C ALA A 154 -5.55 7.86 -8.46
N LEU A 155 -4.91 7.55 -7.33
CA LEU A 155 -4.84 6.18 -6.79
C LEU A 155 -6.24 5.66 -6.40
N ARG A 156 -7.08 6.49 -5.79
CA ARG A 156 -8.47 6.14 -5.45
C ARG A 156 -9.30 5.89 -6.70
N GLY A 157 -9.22 6.78 -7.71
CA GLY A 157 -9.92 6.61 -9.00
C GLY A 157 -9.51 5.32 -9.70
N LEU A 158 -8.22 4.99 -9.71
CA LEU A 158 -7.70 3.72 -10.21
C LEU A 158 -8.33 2.53 -9.47
N ALA A 159 -8.25 2.51 -8.13
CA ALA A 159 -8.80 1.43 -7.31
C ALA A 159 -10.30 1.23 -7.54
N GLN A 160 -11.06 2.33 -7.64
CA GLN A 160 -12.50 2.30 -7.86
C GLN A 160 -12.86 1.71 -9.25
N SER A 161 -12.12 2.11 -10.30
CA SER A 161 -12.29 1.56 -11.65
C SER A 161 -11.97 0.06 -11.68
N MET A 162 -10.82 -0.32 -11.11
CA MET A 162 -10.38 -1.71 -11.04
C MET A 162 -11.35 -2.59 -10.23
N ALA A 163 -11.87 -2.11 -9.11
CA ALA A 163 -12.84 -2.86 -8.30
C ALA A 163 -14.08 -3.24 -9.12
N ARG A 164 -14.62 -2.31 -9.92
CA ARG A 164 -15.77 -2.58 -10.79
C ARG A 164 -15.45 -3.57 -11.89
N GLU A 165 -14.28 -3.45 -12.50
CA GLU A 165 -13.90 -4.30 -13.63
C GLU A 165 -13.47 -5.69 -13.22
N LEU A 166 -12.75 -5.82 -12.09
CA LEU A 166 -12.04 -7.04 -11.73
C LEU A 166 -12.75 -7.89 -10.67
N ALA A 167 -13.63 -7.32 -9.84
CA ALA A 167 -14.38 -8.10 -8.86
C ALA A 167 -15.24 -9.20 -9.50
N PRO A 168 -15.97 -8.95 -10.61
CA PRO A 168 -16.70 -10.03 -11.31
C PRO A 168 -15.78 -11.13 -11.86
N LYS A 169 -14.50 -10.85 -12.04
CA LYS A 169 -13.46 -11.78 -12.52
C LYS A 169 -12.69 -12.47 -11.38
N GLY A 170 -13.14 -12.31 -10.13
CA GLY A 170 -12.58 -12.97 -8.95
C GLY A 170 -11.38 -12.27 -8.32
N ILE A 171 -11.10 -11.01 -8.66
CA ILE A 171 -10.00 -10.24 -8.07
C ILE A 171 -10.57 -9.20 -7.10
N HIS A 172 -10.18 -9.31 -5.83
CA HIS A 172 -10.58 -8.37 -4.79
C HIS A 172 -9.72 -7.11 -4.84
N VAL A 173 -10.30 -5.96 -5.15
CA VAL A 173 -9.60 -4.67 -5.13
C VAL A 173 -10.14 -3.81 -4.00
N ALA A 174 -9.25 -3.33 -3.11
CA ALA A 174 -9.63 -2.46 -2.01
C ALA A 174 -8.72 -1.26 -1.85
N HIS A 175 -9.30 -0.13 -1.43
CA HIS A 175 -8.64 1.14 -1.15
C HIS A 175 -8.83 1.49 0.33
N PHE A 176 -7.72 1.76 1.03
CA PHE A 176 -7.72 2.08 2.46
C PHE A 176 -7.49 3.58 2.64
N VAL A 177 -8.51 4.34 3.01
CA VAL A 177 -8.37 5.75 3.38
C VAL A 177 -7.80 5.82 4.80
N ILE A 178 -6.52 6.21 4.91
CA ILE A 178 -5.86 6.42 6.20
C ILE A 178 -6.04 7.88 6.58
N ASP A 179 -7.02 8.16 7.42
CA ASP A 179 -7.36 9.52 7.86
C ASP A 179 -6.77 9.81 9.23
N GLY A 180 -5.52 10.17 9.25
CA GLY A 180 -4.76 10.51 10.45
C GLY A 180 -3.26 10.32 10.28
N GLY A 181 -2.50 10.65 11.32
CA GLY A 181 -1.07 10.39 11.38
C GLY A 181 -0.79 8.95 11.79
N ILE A 182 -0.06 8.18 10.98
CA ILE A 182 0.43 6.87 11.38
C ILE A 182 1.62 7.04 12.33
N ALA A 183 1.58 6.42 13.50
CA ALA A 183 2.66 6.45 14.48
C ALA A 183 3.94 5.81 13.92
N ARG A 184 5.11 6.40 14.23
CA ARG A 184 6.43 5.92 13.82
C ARG A 184 7.18 5.18 14.93
N GLY A 185 6.46 4.80 16.00
CA GLY A 185 7.00 4.16 17.19
C GLY A 185 6.91 5.05 18.43
N ALA A 186 7.45 4.56 19.53
CA ALA A 186 7.51 5.31 20.79
C ALA A 186 8.34 6.59 20.60
N GLY A 187 7.83 7.72 21.10
CA GLY A 187 8.51 9.04 21.00
C GLY A 187 8.29 9.76 19.65
N ASP A 188 7.30 9.39 18.86
CA ASP A 188 6.93 10.18 17.67
C ASP A 188 6.57 11.62 18.07
N PRO A 189 7.34 12.64 17.62
CA PRO A 189 7.13 14.02 18.06
C PRO A 189 5.75 14.57 17.71
N ARG A 190 5.11 14.03 16.66
CA ARG A 190 3.76 14.42 16.24
C ARG A 190 2.67 13.96 17.21
N ALA A 191 2.97 12.99 18.08
CA ALA A 191 1.99 12.47 19.04
C ALA A 191 1.58 13.54 20.05
N GLY A 192 2.51 14.39 20.50
CA GLY A 192 2.22 15.51 21.39
C GLY A 192 1.26 16.55 20.77
N GLU A 193 1.45 16.86 19.50
CA GLU A 193 0.60 17.82 18.77
C GLU A 193 -0.81 17.28 18.51
N ARG A 194 -0.97 15.96 18.36
CA ARG A 194 -2.24 15.30 18.07
C ARG A 194 -3.03 14.90 19.31
N GLY A 195 -2.42 14.99 20.48
CA GLY A 195 -3.02 14.59 21.75
C GLY A 195 -3.00 13.08 21.98
N ALA A 196 -3.51 12.69 23.15
CA ALA A 196 -3.61 11.29 23.52
C ALA A 196 -4.49 10.52 22.50
N GLU A 197 -3.99 9.36 22.07
CA GLU A 197 -4.67 8.50 21.09
C GLU A 197 -4.94 9.15 19.71
N GLY A 198 -4.34 10.32 19.41
CA GLY A 198 -4.51 11.02 18.15
C GLY A 198 -3.68 10.45 16.98
N MET A 199 -3.02 9.31 17.15
CA MET A 199 -2.22 8.63 16.14
C MET A 199 -2.78 7.24 15.84
N LEU A 200 -2.81 6.89 14.55
CA LEU A 200 -3.09 5.52 14.10
C LEU A 200 -1.90 4.61 14.40
N LEU A 201 -2.13 3.52 15.09
CA LEU A 201 -1.12 2.49 15.30
C LEU A 201 -0.99 1.62 14.04
N PRO A 202 0.21 1.46 13.46
CA PRO A 202 0.37 0.72 12.21
C PRO A 202 -0.04 -0.75 12.33
N ASP A 203 0.10 -1.36 13.50
CA ASP A 203 -0.34 -2.75 13.73
C ASP A 203 -1.87 -2.87 13.72
N GLU A 204 -2.60 -1.87 14.23
CA GLU A 204 -4.06 -1.86 14.16
C GLU A 204 -4.57 -1.62 12.73
N ILE A 205 -3.86 -0.79 11.94
CA ILE A 205 -4.14 -0.67 10.52
C ILE A 205 -3.91 -2.03 9.83
N ALA A 206 -2.79 -2.71 10.10
CA ALA A 206 -2.45 -3.99 9.47
C ALA A 206 -3.52 -5.06 9.70
N LYS A 207 -4.14 -5.11 10.90
CA LYS A 207 -5.26 -6.02 11.20
C LYS A 207 -6.45 -5.79 10.26
N ASN A 208 -6.75 -4.54 9.90
CA ASN A 208 -7.82 -4.23 8.95
C ASN A 208 -7.49 -4.71 7.53
N TYR A 209 -6.21 -4.62 7.09
CA TYR A 209 -5.80 -5.20 5.80
C TYR A 209 -5.99 -6.71 5.78
N LEU A 210 -5.59 -7.41 6.84
CA LEU A 210 -5.79 -8.86 6.94
C LEU A 210 -7.28 -9.21 6.97
N HIS A 211 -8.10 -8.47 7.74
CA HIS A 211 -9.55 -8.66 7.80
C HIS A 211 -10.18 -8.53 6.41
N VAL A 212 -9.87 -7.48 5.67
CA VAL A 212 -10.39 -7.25 4.31
C VAL A 212 -9.91 -8.35 3.35
N TYR A 213 -8.66 -8.78 3.46
CA TYR A 213 -8.12 -9.88 2.66
C TYR A 213 -8.86 -11.21 2.89
N ARG A 214 -9.27 -11.47 4.11
CA ARG A 214 -9.98 -12.71 4.52
C ARG A 214 -11.49 -12.66 4.29
N GLN A 215 -12.04 -11.56 3.77
CA GLN A 215 -13.48 -11.45 3.51
C GLN A 215 -13.96 -12.47 2.48
N HIS A 216 -15.13 -13.04 2.74
CA HIS A 216 -15.82 -13.85 1.75
C HIS A 216 -16.26 -12.98 0.56
N ARG A 217 -16.18 -13.51 -0.66
CA ARG A 217 -16.48 -12.78 -1.91
C ARG A 217 -17.88 -12.18 -2.00
N SER A 218 -18.84 -12.68 -1.24
CA SER A 218 -20.20 -12.13 -1.18
C SER A 218 -20.29 -10.78 -0.47
N ALA A 219 -19.21 -10.36 0.23
CA ALA A 219 -19.19 -9.14 1.03
C ALA A 219 -17.80 -8.43 0.97
N TRP A 220 -17.24 -8.33 -0.23
CA TRP A 220 -15.96 -7.65 -0.41
C TRP A 220 -16.09 -6.14 -0.22
N THR A 221 -15.23 -5.59 0.63
CA THR A 221 -15.05 -4.15 0.82
C THR A 221 -14.16 -3.61 -0.31
N TRP A 222 -14.64 -2.60 -1.06
CA TRP A 222 -13.80 -1.92 -2.04
C TRP A 222 -13.11 -0.66 -1.47
N GLU A 223 -13.70 -0.04 -0.43
CA GLU A 223 -13.10 1.11 0.26
C GLU A 223 -13.43 1.06 1.76
N ILE A 224 -12.43 1.33 2.59
CA ILE A 224 -12.56 1.45 4.04
C ILE A 224 -11.78 2.65 4.53
N GLU A 225 -12.35 3.43 5.47
CA GLU A 225 -11.69 4.53 6.12
C GLU A 225 -11.30 4.19 7.55
N LEU A 226 -10.04 4.47 7.90
CA LEU A 226 -9.48 4.23 9.22
C LEU A 226 -8.97 5.55 9.79
N ARG A 227 -9.40 5.88 11.01
CA ARG A 227 -9.00 7.11 11.71
C ARG A 227 -8.88 6.88 13.21
N PRO A 228 -8.09 7.69 13.94
CA PRO A 228 -8.20 7.74 15.40
C PRO A 228 -9.61 8.19 15.80
N TRP A 229 -10.13 7.65 16.88
CA TRP A 229 -11.48 8.00 17.34
C TRP A 229 -11.65 9.50 17.71
N VAL A 230 -10.53 10.18 18.02
CA VAL A 230 -10.47 11.62 18.32
C VAL A 230 -10.26 12.51 17.09
N GLU A 231 -10.04 11.94 15.89
CA GLU A 231 -9.81 12.71 14.66
C GLU A 231 -11.11 13.41 14.27
N ARG A 232 -10.99 14.70 13.91
CA ARG A 232 -12.16 15.50 13.49
C ARG A 232 -12.43 15.33 11.99
N PHE A 233 -13.71 15.31 11.66
CA PHE A 233 -14.17 15.27 10.26
C PHE A 233 -13.94 16.59 9.53
#